data_f2e789768aade01a918c89ecd98b74d7
#
_entry.id   f2e789768aade01a918c89ecd98b74d7
#
_cell.length_a   1.000
_cell.length_b   1.000
_cell.length_c   1.000
_cell.angle_alpha   90.00
_cell.angle_beta   90.00
_cell.angle_gamma   90.00
#
_symmetry.space_group_name_H-M   'P 1'
#
loop_
_entity.id
_entity.type
_entity.pdbx_description
1 polymer ?
#
loop_
_entity_poly.entity_id
_entity_poly.type
_entity_poly.pdbx_seq_one_letter_code
_entity_poly.pdbx_strand_id
1 'polypeptide(L)'
;MDRLEAMTVLLAVADAGSISAASRKLRVPLATISRKVSELETHLKARLLMRSNRRVKLTEAGLAFVAASRRILQDVGDAERAASGEYKVPKGELVLSAPIALGRLYLLPVVTDFLREYPSIDVRMMLADRRLNLVEDHIDVGLRVGKLEDSSLTAKKVGTVRRVVCAGPEYLERRGVPKTPEDLKNHDCITFENTLSSQTWTFPVGKTEKDFPVHSRLVVSTAEAAVEAAIAGIGLTRMLDYQIAVQRRAGTLKLVLESFRSPPKPVHLIFEGSRHLPLKTRTFIDFAAPRLKKAIEGITK
;
A
#
# COMPACT_ATOMS: atom_id res chain seq x y z
N MET A 1 -16.49 -26.73 22.04
CA MET A 1 -15.21 -26.43 21.37
C MET A 1 -14.79 -25.03 21.76
N ASP A 2 -13.59 -24.87 22.29
CA ASP A 2 -12.97 -23.55 22.44
C ASP A 2 -12.52 -23.08 21.05
N ARG A 3 -13.08 -21.95 20.58
CA ARG A 3 -12.83 -21.44 19.23
C ARG A 3 -11.42 -20.85 19.09
N LEU A 4 -10.93 -20.15 20.12
CA LEU A 4 -9.61 -19.54 20.10
C LEU A 4 -8.52 -20.62 20.09
N GLU A 5 -8.71 -21.68 20.87
CA GLU A 5 -7.82 -22.83 20.84
C GLU A 5 -7.87 -23.56 19.48
N ALA A 6 -9.06 -23.73 18.90
CA ALA A 6 -9.20 -24.37 17.58
C ALA A 6 -8.55 -23.54 16.47
N MET A 7 -8.67 -22.20 16.51
CA MET A 7 -7.96 -21.28 15.60
C MET A 7 -6.45 -21.41 15.77
N THR A 8 -5.94 -21.42 17.00
CA THR A 8 -4.50 -21.59 17.31
C THR A 8 -3.96 -22.90 16.73
N VAL A 9 -4.71 -23.99 16.88
CA VAL A 9 -4.35 -25.29 16.31
C VAL A 9 -4.34 -25.26 14.79
N LEU A 10 -5.35 -24.67 14.15
CA LEU A 10 -5.41 -24.53 12.70
C LEU A 10 -4.22 -23.72 12.15
N LEU A 11 -3.86 -22.61 12.80
CA LEU A 11 -2.70 -21.81 12.42
C LEU A 11 -1.40 -22.62 12.51
N ALA A 12 -1.21 -23.36 13.60
CA ALA A 12 -0.02 -24.21 13.75
C ALA A 12 0.06 -25.29 12.65
N VAL A 13 -1.08 -25.85 12.22
CA VAL A 13 -1.13 -26.82 11.09
C VAL A 13 -0.81 -26.14 9.76
N ALA A 14 -1.35 -24.96 9.51
CA ALA A 14 -1.08 -24.20 8.29
C ALA A 14 0.39 -23.80 8.18
N ASP A 15 0.98 -23.29 9.26
CA ASP A 15 2.39 -22.87 9.31
C ASP A 15 3.36 -24.03 9.18
N ALA A 16 3.04 -25.17 9.82
CA ALA A 16 3.90 -26.36 9.81
C ALA A 16 3.74 -27.20 8.52
N GLY A 17 2.71 -26.94 7.71
CA GLY A 17 2.41 -27.68 6.48
C GLY A 17 2.02 -29.16 6.69
N SER A 18 1.91 -29.61 7.97
CA SER A 18 1.46 -30.95 8.31
C SER A 18 0.92 -31.04 9.74
N ILE A 19 -0.08 -31.92 9.96
CA ILE A 19 -0.65 -32.18 11.29
C ILE A 19 0.40 -32.73 12.26
N SER A 20 1.28 -33.61 11.78
CA SER A 20 2.36 -34.20 12.60
C SER A 20 3.40 -33.16 13.06
N ALA A 21 3.75 -32.22 12.20
CA ALA A 21 4.66 -31.14 12.55
C ALA A 21 4.01 -30.17 13.54
N ALA A 22 2.73 -29.84 13.36
CA ALA A 22 1.96 -29.03 14.30
C ALA A 22 1.85 -29.71 15.68
N SER A 23 1.61 -31.03 15.71
CA SER A 23 1.57 -31.83 16.93
C SER A 23 2.88 -31.72 17.73
N ARG A 24 4.02 -31.84 17.07
CA ARG A 24 5.34 -31.67 17.70
C ARG A 24 5.55 -30.24 18.20
N LYS A 25 5.21 -29.25 17.37
CA LYS A 25 5.37 -27.82 17.74
C LYS A 25 4.53 -27.41 18.94
N LEU A 26 3.28 -27.87 19.00
CA LEU A 26 2.35 -27.55 20.10
C LEU A 26 2.49 -28.49 21.29
N ARG A 27 3.25 -29.58 21.18
CA ARG A 27 3.34 -30.67 22.19
C ARG A 27 1.97 -31.26 22.55
N VAL A 28 1.10 -31.40 21.55
CA VAL A 28 -0.27 -31.93 21.68
C VAL A 28 -0.37 -33.19 20.82
N PRO A 29 -1.04 -34.26 21.29
CA PRO A 29 -1.19 -35.50 20.52
C PRO A 29 -1.82 -35.24 19.14
N LEU A 30 -1.34 -35.96 18.13
CA LEU A 30 -1.80 -35.82 16.73
C LEU A 30 -3.32 -36.01 16.60
N ALA A 31 -3.88 -36.99 17.33
CA ALA A 31 -5.32 -37.25 17.35
C ALA A 31 -6.12 -36.01 17.85
N THR A 32 -5.61 -35.30 18.85
CA THR A 32 -6.23 -34.09 19.39
C THR A 32 -6.20 -32.96 18.37
N ILE A 33 -5.06 -32.73 17.68
CA ILE A 33 -4.93 -31.75 16.60
C ILE A 33 -5.95 -32.03 15.50
N SER A 34 -5.99 -33.29 15.02
CA SER A 34 -6.92 -33.71 13.95
C SER A 34 -8.38 -33.53 14.36
N ARG A 35 -8.73 -33.89 15.61
CA ARG A 35 -10.08 -33.75 16.15
C ARG A 35 -10.48 -32.27 16.21
N LYS A 36 -9.64 -31.38 16.77
CA LYS A 36 -9.94 -29.94 16.90
C LYS A 36 -10.15 -29.29 15.53
N VAL A 37 -9.34 -29.62 14.53
CA VAL A 37 -9.54 -29.12 13.16
C VAL A 37 -10.85 -29.65 12.57
N SER A 38 -11.17 -30.95 12.77
CA SER A 38 -12.43 -31.51 12.26
C SER A 38 -13.66 -30.91 12.96
N GLU A 39 -13.61 -30.66 14.27
CA GLU A 39 -14.65 -29.98 15.00
C GLU A 39 -14.87 -28.53 14.49
N LEU A 40 -13.79 -27.83 14.16
CA LEU A 40 -13.83 -26.48 13.59
C LEU A 40 -14.47 -26.51 12.18
N GLU A 41 -14.03 -27.42 11.28
CA GLU A 41 -14.63 -27.60 9.96
C GLU A 41 -16.13 -27.93 10.03
N THR A 42 -16.52 -28.79 10.98
CA THR A 42 -17.93 -29.14 11.23
C THR A 42 -18.73 -27.93 11.70
N HIS A 43 -18.17 -27.15 12.63
CA HIS A 43 -18.82 -25.93 13.14
C HIS A 43 -19.03 -24.88 12.05
N LEU A 44 -18.03 -24.70 11.19
CA LEU A 44 -18.08 -23.74 10.08
C LEU A 44 -18.86 -24.26 8.86
N LYS A 45 -19.23 -25.55 8.85
CA LYS A 45 -19.82 -26.26 7.70
C LYS A 45 -18.97 -26.09 6.41
N ALA A 46 -17.66 -26.00 6.57
CA ALA A 46 -16.71 -25.76 5.47
C ALA A 46 -15.45 -26.59 5.67
N ARG A 47 -14.89 -27.11 4.57
CA ARG A 47 -13.57 -27.73 4.59
C ARG A 47 -12.51 -26.65 4.53
N LEU A 48 -11.61 -26.63 5.50
CA LEU A 48 -10.48 -25.70 5.56
C LEU A 48 -9.19 -26.31 5.03
N LEU A 49 -9.07 -27.65 5.16
CA LEU A 49 -7.90 -28.39 4.75
C LEU A 49 -8.22 -29.39 3.62
N MET A 50 -7.40 -29.39 2.60
CA MET A 50 -7.34 -30.47 1.60
C MET A 50 -6.38 -31.56 2.14
N ARG A 51 -6.89 -32.76 2.37
CA ARG A 51 -6.09 -33.89 2.83
C ARG A 51 -5.42 -34.55 1.64
N SER A 52 -4.11 -34.40 1.50
CA SER A 52 -3.28 -35.26 0.66
C SER A 52 -2.33 -36.07 1.54
N ASN A 53 -1.94 -37.26 1.07
CA ASN A 53 -1.20 -38.26 1.88
C ASN A 53 0.15 -37.79 2.47
N ARG A 54 0.68 -36.63 2.13
CA ARG A 54 1.99 -36.14 2.61
C ARG A 54 2.06 -34.68 3.01
N ARG A 55 1.10 -33.82 2.59
CA ARG A 55 1.09 -32.38 2.94
C ARG A 55 -0.34 -31.89 3.13
N VAL A 56 -0.50 -31.00 4.08
CA VAL A 56 -1.74 -30.25 4.27
C VAL A 56 -1.71 -29.03 3.35
N LYS A 57 -2.76 -28.87 2.53
CA LYS A 57 -3.00 -27.66 1.75
C LYS A 57 -4.27 -27.01 2.25
N LEU A 58 -4.30 -25.70 2.29
CA LEU A 58 -5.52 -24.94 2.62
C LEU A 58 -6.45 -24.92 1.40
N THR A 59 -7.76 -24.99 1.65
CA THR A 59 -8.78 -24.63 0.67
C THR A 59 -8.85 -23.10 0.56
N GLU A 60 -9.61 -22.56 -0.38
CA GLU A 60 -9.88 -21.12 -0.46
C GLU A 60 -10.52 -20.60 0.84
N ALA A 61 -11.55 -21.30 1.35
CA ALA A 61 -12.15 -21.01 2.66
C ALA A 61 -11.12 -21.12 3.81
N GLY A 62 -10.20 -22.11 3.73
CA GLY A 62 -9.11 -22.29 4.67
C GLY A 62 -8.13 -21.14 4.67
N LEU A 63 -7.74 -20.63 3.51
CA LEU A 63 -6.87 -19.45 3.37
C LEU A 63 -7.50 -18.21 4.01
N ALA A 64 -8.76 -17.95 3.67
CA ALA A 64 -9.50 -16.81 4.24
C ALA A 64 -9.65 -16.93 5.76
N PHE A 65 -10.03 -18.13 6.25
CA PHE A 65 -10.22 -18.35 7.68
C PHE A 65 -8.92 -18.32 8.49
N VAL A 66 -7.81 -18.83 7.96
CA VAL A 66 -6.47 -18.73 8.56
C VAL A 66 -6.04 -17.26 8.71
N ALA A 67 -6.23 -16.45 7.65
CA ALA A 67 -5.94 -15.02 7.71
C ALA A 67 -6.78 -14.30 8.78
N ALA A 68 -8.08 -14.58 8.83
CA ALA A 68 -8.99 -14.03 9.86
C ALA A 68 -8.61 -14.51 11.28
N SER A 69 -8.27 -15.79 11.44
CA SER A 69 -7.89 -16.36 12.75
C SER A 69 -6.61 -15.74 13.31
N ARG A 70 -5.60 -15.47 12.48
CA ARG A 70 -4.38 -14.79 12.91
C ARG A 70 -4.69 -13.44 13.55
N ARG A 71 -5.56 -12.66 12.90
CA ARG A 71 -5.96 -11.34 13.39
C ARG A 71 -6.76 -11.43 14.68
N ILE A 72 -7.79 -12.29 14.74
CA ILE A 72 -8.61 -12.46 15.93
C ILE A 72 -7.75 -12.83 17.16
N LEU A 73 -6.84 -13.79 17.00
CA LEU A 73 -5.95 -14.19 18.09
C LEU A 73 -4.95 -13.09 18.48
N GLN A 74 -4.54 -12.27 17.53
CA GLN A 74 -3.71 -11.10 17.80
C GLN A 74 -4.50 -10.03 18.57
N ASP A 75 -5.74 -9.74 18.16
CA ASP A 75 -6.62 -8.77 18.83
C ASP A 75 -6.95 -9.19 20.26
N VAL A 76 -7.21 -10.49 20.47
CA VAL A 76 -7.39 -11.06 21.81
C VAL A 76 -6.15 -10.86 22.67
N GLY A 77 -4.98 -11.21 22.14
CA GLY A 77 -3.72 -11.02 22.86
C GLY A 77 -3.41 -9.53 23.12
N ASP A 78 -3.82 -8.62 22.25
CA ASP A 78 -3.69 -7.18 22.47
C ASP A 78 -4.65 -6.70 23.58
N ALA A 79 -5.87 -7.21 23.62
CA ALA A 79 -6.85 -6.90 24.66
C ALA A 79 -6.40 -7.42 26.06
N GLU A 80 -5.88 -8.65 26.12
CA GLU A 80 -5.35 -9.23 27.35
C GLU A 80 -4.17 -8.41 27.90
N ARG A 81 -3.24 -8.00 27.04
CA ARG A 81 -2.11 -7.13 27.41
C ARG A 81 -2.56 -5.73 27.83
N ALA A 82 -3.61 -5.21 27.20
CA ALA A 82 -4.20 -3.96 27.62
C ALA A 82 -4.74 -4.03 29.04
N ALA A 83 -5.41 -5.14 29.36
CA ALA A 83 -6.00 -5.39 30.69
C ALA A 83 -4.93 -5.64 31.78
N SER A 84 -3.83 -6.33 31.44
CA SER A 84 -2.74 -6.66 32.38
C SER A 84 -1.77 -5.49 32.65
N GLY A 85 -1.92 -4.34 31.98
CA GLY A 85 -1.01 -3.20 32.15
C GLY A 85 0.38 -3.40 31.50
N GLU A 86 0.59 -4.49 30.77
CA GLU A 86 1.84 -4.79 30.02
C GLU A 86 1.97 -3.98 28.72
N TYR A 87 1.34 -2.82 28.63
CA TYR A 87 1.23 -1.97 27.44
C TYR A 87 2.53 -1.25 27.04
N LYS A 88 3.70 -1.83 27.36
CA LYS A 88 4.97 -1.07 27.21
C LYS A 88 5.72 -1.31 25.90
N VAL A 89 5.53 -2.43 25.21
CA VAL A 89 6.30 -2.75 24.00
C VAL A 89 5.38 -3.16 22.86
N PRO A 90 5.39 -2.42 21.72
CA PRO A 90 4.63 -2.81 20.55
C PRO A 90 5.21 -4.11 19.95
N LYS A 91 4.34 -5.06 19.56
CA LYS A 91 4.74 -6.34 18.98
C LYS A 91 3.69 -6.89 18.02
N GLY A 92 4.11 -7.82 17.14
CA GLY A 92 3.26 -8.52 16.20
C GLY A 92 3.34 -7.96 14.78
N GLU A 93 2.52 -8.48 13.87
CA GLU A 93 2.51 -8.07 12.46
C GLU A 93 1.73 -6.75 12.27
N LEU A 94 2.32 -5.80 11.54
CA LEU A 94 1.72 -4.55 11.10
C LEU A 94 1.57 -4.58 9.58
N VAL A 95 0.34 -4.46 9.09
CA VAL A 95 0.04 -4.48 7.66
C VAL A 95 -0.12 -3.07 7.13
N LEU A 96 0.72 -2.70 6.17
CA LEU A 96 0.76 -1.36 5.58
C LEU A 96 0.39 -1.41 4.11
N SER A 97 -0.25 -0.37 3.59
CA SER A 97 -0.45 -0.22 2.15
C SER A 97 -0.11 1.18 1.66
N ALA A 98 0.39 1.25 0.41
CA ALA A 98 0.70 2.49 -0.26
C ALA A 98 0.66 2.34 -1.79
N PRO A 99 0.52 3.45 -2.57
CA PRO A 99 0.86 3.45 -3.98
C PRO A 99 2.31 2.99 -4.19
N ILE A 100 2.56 2.24 -5.28
CA ILE A 100 3.85 1.56 -5.50
C ILE A 100 5.04 2.52 -5.34
N ALA A 101 5.09 3.58 -6.13
CA ALA A 101 6.22 4.51 -6.10
C ALA A 101 6.33 5.27 -4.77
N LEU A 102 5.21 5.71 -4.17
CA LEU A 102 5.20 6.41 -2.89
C LEU A 102 5.64 5.49 -1.74
N GLY A 103 5.16 4.24 -1.77
CA GLY A 103 5.55 3.21 -0.82
C GLY A 103 7.04 2.91 -0.87
N ARG A 104 7.57 2.68 -2.07
CA ARG A 104 8.99 2.35 -2.28
C ARG A 104 9.92 3.51 -1.92
N LEU A 105 9.59 4.73 -2.35
CA LEU A 105 10.50 5.87 -2.22
C LEU A 105 10.44 6.56 -0.85
N TYR A 106 9.29 6.53 -0.18
CA TYR A 106 9.07 7.33 1.03
C TYR A 106 8.63 6.51 2.24
N LEU A 107 7.75 5.51 2.08
CA LEU A 107 7.29 4.72 3.21
C LEU A 107 8.32 3.65 3.61
N LEU A 108 8.92 2.95 2.65
CA LEU A 108 9.89 1.87 2.92
C LEU A 108 11.11 2.34 3.74
N PRO A 109 11.75 3.48 3.47
CA PRO A 109 12.82 3.98 4.34
C PRO A 109 12.36 4.20 5.79
N VAL A 110 11.15 4.75 5.98
CA VAL A 110 10.56 4.96 7.31
C VAL A 110 10.27 3.63 8.01
N VAL A 111 9.76 2.64 7.27
CA VAL A 111 9.52 1.28 7.79
C VAL A 111 10.84 0.61 8.17
N THR A 112 11.89 0.80 7.39
CA THR A 112 13.21 0.23 7.70
C THR A 112 13.77 0.78 9.01
N ASP A 113 13.64 2.08 9.24
CA ASP A 113 14.06 2.70 10.50
C ASP A 113 13.17 2.26 11.68
N PHE A 114 11.85 2.13 11.44
CA PHE A 114 10.90 1.63 12.42
C PHE A 114 11.23 0.21 12.88
N LEU A 115 11.54 -0.70 11.95
CA LEU A 115 11.91 -2.09 12.28
C LEU A 115 13.21 -2.20 13.09
N ARG A 116 14.15 -1.26 12.91
CA ARG A 116 15.36 -1.20 13.73
C ARG A 116 15.07 -0.78 15.17
N GLU A 117 14.12 0.15 15.36
CA GLU A 117 13.73 0.67 16.68
C GLU A 117 12.78 -0.28 17.44
N TYR A 118 11.96 -1.04 16.69
CA TYR A 118 10.95 -1.95 17.26
C TYR A 118 11.16 -3.40 16.77
N PRO A 119 12.13 -4.13 17.31
CA PRO A 119 12.53 -5.47 16.83
C PRO A 119 11.47 -6.57 17.04
N SER A 120 10.44 -6.30 17.85
CA SER A 120 9.32 -7.23 18.08
C SER A 120 8.15 -7.02 17.11
N ILE A 121 8.29 -6.11 16.13
CA ILE A 121 7.32 -5.87 15.08
C ILE A 121 7.78 -6.53 13.78
N ASP A 122 6.85 -7.21 13.12
CA ASP A 122 6.98 -7.62 11.72
C ASP A 122 6.12 -6.69 10.87
N VAL A 123 6.56 -6.35 9.66
CA VAL A 123 5.80 -5.49 8.75
C VAL A 123 5.53 -6.21 7.44
N ARG A 124 4.26 -6.19 7.02
CA ARG A 124 3.84 -6.57 5.67
C ARG A 124 3.45 -5.32 4.89
N MET A 125 4.15 -5.04 3.79
CA MET A 125 3.84 -3.92 2.91
C MET A 125 3.12 -4.39 1.65
N MET A 126 1.91 -3.86 1.41
CA MET A 126 1.10 -4.10 0.20
C MET A 126 1.19 -2.85 -0.68
N LEU A 127 2.04 -2.91 -1.71
CA LEU A 127 2.24 -1.81 -2.65
C LEU A 127 1.38 -2.03 -3.89
N ALA A 128 0.40 -1.15 -4.12
CA ALA A 128 -0.51 -1.24 -5.25
C ALA A 128 -1.04 0.16 -5.65
N ASP A 129 -1.13 0.42 -6.96
CA ASP A 129 -1.71 1.67 -7.47
C ASP A 129 -3.24 1.62 -7.57
N ARG A 130 -3.85 0.42 -7.46
CA ARG A 130 -5.29 0.28 -7.24
C ARG A 130 -5.66 0.62 -5.79
N ARG A 131 -6.87 1.07 -5.57
CA ARG A 131 -7.39 1.27 -4.20
C ARG A 131 -7.58 -0.09 -3.53
N LEU A 132 -6.93 -0.26 -2.38
CA LEU A 132 -7.15 -1.36 -1.45
C LEU A 132 -8.13 -0.88 -0.37
N ASN A 133 -9.04 -1.74 0.04
CA ASN A 133 -9.97 -1.49 1.15
C ASN A 133 -9.27 -1.88 2.46
N LEU A 134 -9.11 -0.92 3.41
CA LEU A 134 -8.41 -1.20 4.67
C LEU A 134 -9.06 -2.33 5.46
N VAL A 135 -10.39 -2.35 5.52
CA VAL A 135 -11.14 -3.34 6.31
C VAL A 135 -11.09 -4.72 5.64
N GLU A 136 -11.46 -4.78 4.36
CA GLU A 136 -11.54 -6.06 3.62
C GLU A 136 -10.17 -6.69 3.38
N ASP A 137 -9.15 -5.87 3.07
CA ASP A 137 -7.76 -6.32 2.84
C ASP A 137 -6.96 -6.41 4.15
N HIS A 138 -7.58 -6.13 5.30
CA HIS A 138 -6.99 -6.22 6.65
C HIS A 138 -5.72 -5.39 6.80
N ILE A 139 -5.77 -4.14 6.40
CA ILE A 139 -4.67 -3.19 6.43
C ILE A 139 -4.76 -2.32 7.68
N ASP A 140 -3.73 -2.31 8.51
CA ASP A 140 -3.66 -1.49 9.73
C ASP A 140 -3.51 0.01 9.38
N VAL A 141 -2.63 0.34 8.42
CA VAL A 141 -2.38 1.73 7.99
C VAL A 141 -2.18 1.82 6.49
N GLY A 142 -2.90 2.74 5.84
CA GLY A 142 -2.75 3.03 4.42
C GLY A 142 -2.14 4.42 4.18
N LEU A 143 -1.18 4.54 3.26
CA LEU A 143 -0.73 5.82 2.73
C LEU A 143 -1.50 6.12 1.44
N ARG A 144 -2.16 7.28 1.36
CA ARG A 144 -3.05 7.63 0.24
C ARG A 144 -2.80 9.04 -0.27
N VAL A 145 -2.98 9.25 -1.57
CA VAL A 145 -2.86 10.53 -2.27
C VAL A 145 -4.23 10.99 -2.76
N GLY A 146 -4.55 12.25 -2.53
CA GLY A 146 -5.78 12.88 -3.02
C GLY A 146 -6.84 13.06 -1.94
N LYS A 147 -8.03 13.47 -2.36
CA LYS A 147 -9.18 13.58 -1.49
C LYS A 147 -9.60 12.18 -1.02
N LEU A 148 -9.93 12.09 0.24
CA LEU A 148 -10.54 10.91 0.83
C LEU A 148 -12.07 11.05 0.66
N GLU A 149 -12.72 9.93 0.41
CA GLU A 149 -14.18 9.85 0.46
C GLU A 149 -14.61 9.82 1.94
N ASP A 150 -15.82 10.25 2.20
CA ASP A 150 -16.39 10.18 3.55
C ASP A 150 -16.41 8.72 4.00
N SER A 151 -15.72 8.43 5.09
CA SER A 151 -15.57 7.09 5.65
C SER A 151 -15.38 7.16 7.15
N SER A 152 -15.55 6.04 7.84
CA SER A 152 -15.25 5.88 9.27
C SER A 152 -13.75 5.91 9.59
N LEU A 153 -12.89 6.04 8.58
CA LEU A 153 -11.45 6.04 8.74
C LEU A 153 -10.95 7.39 9.28
N THR A 154 -9.96 7.32 10.14
CA THR A 154 -9.20 8.50 10.56
C THR A 154 -8.08 8.80 9.57
N ALA A 155 -7.90 10.08 9.26
CA ALA A 155 -6.88 10.55 8.33
C ALA A 155 -5.92 11.53 9.00
N LYS A 156 -4.62 11.25 8.92
CA LYS A 156 -3.55 12.15 9.38
C LYS A 156 -2.78 12.65 8.17
N LYS A 157 -2.92 13.94 7.84
CA LYS A 157 -2.20 14.54 6.71
C LYS A 157 -0.69 14.57 6.98
N VAL A 158 0.09 14.08 6.01
CA VAL A 158 1.56 13.99 6.09
C VAL A 158 2.26 14.78 4.99
N GLY A 159 1.53 15.48 4.13
CA GLY A 159 2.12 16.35 3.12
C GLY A 159 1.18 16.63 1.96
N THR A 160 1.77 17.16 0.88
CA THR A 160 1.08 17.40 -0.39
C THR A 160 2.02 17.07 -1.55
N VAL A 161 1.45 16.61 -2.65
CA VAL A 161 2.14 16.33 -3.92
C VAL A 161 1.38 17.00 -5.06
N ARG A 162 2.03 17.21 -6.22
CA ARG A 162 1.41 17.86 -7.37
C ARG A 162 1.57 17.01 -8.62
N ARG A 163 0.61 17.12 -9.52
CA ARG A 163 0.80 16.64 -10.89
C ARG A 163 1.65 17.62 -11.67
N VAL A 164 2.61 17.08 -12.40
CA VAL A 164 3.55 17.83 -13.25
C VAL A 164 3.67 17.13 -14.60
N VAL A 165 4.00 17.90 -15.64
CA VAL A 165 4.33 17.37 -16.96
C VAL A 165 5.83 17.46 -17.14
N CYS A 166 6.44 16.40 -17.68
CA CYS A 166 7.88 16.34 -17.91
C CYS A 166 8.22 15.55 -19.16
N ALA A 167 9.45 15.75 -19.64
CA ALA A 167 10.06 14.96 -20.70
C ALA A 167 11.58 14.97 -20.57
N GLY A 168 12.25 14.05 -21.28
CA GLY A 168 13.68 14.06 -21.44
C GLY A 168 14.16 15.27 -22.25
N PRO A 169 15.35 15.83 -21.94
CA PRO A 169 15.92 16.97 -22.66
C PRO A 169 15.99 16.76 -24.19
N GLU A 170 16.44 15.59 -24.61
CA GLU A 170 16.55 15.22 -26.03
C GLU A 170 15.21 15.29 -26.78
N TYR A 171 14.12 14.85 -26.12
CA TYR A 171 12.79 14.97 -26.71
C TYR A 171 12.41 16.45 -26.90
N LEU A 172 12.66 17.28 -25.89
CA LEU A 172 12.33 18.71 -25.94
C LEU A 172 13.17 19.48 -26.97
N GLU A 173 14.43 19.10 -27.16
CA GLU A 173 15.31 19.66 -28.18
C GLU A 173 14.80 19.33 -29.60
N ARG A 174 14.33 18.10 -29.82
CA ARG A 174 13.85 17.63 -31.12
C ARG A 174 12.46 18.12 -31.45
N ARG A 175 11.54 18.18 -30.49
CA ARG A 175 10.10 18.45 -30.71
C ARG A 175 9.64 19.82 -30.22
N GLY A 176 10.53 20.56 -29.55
CA GLY A 176 10.19 21.83 -28.90
C GLY A 176 9.60 21.64 -27.50
N VAL A 177 9.51 22.75 -26.78
CA VAL A 177 8.94 22.82 -25.44
C VAL A 177 7.50 23.33 -25.53
N PRO A 178 6.48 22.58 -25.09
CA PRO A 178 5.10 23.05 -25.08
C PRO A 178 4.96 24.23 -24.11
N LYS A 179 4.31 25.29 -24.57
CA LYS A 179 4.10 26.54 -23.79
C LYS A 179 2.74 26.56 -23.13
N THR A 180 1.75 25.94 -23.77
CA THR A 180 0.37 25.86 -23.30
C THR A 180 -0.16 24.42 -23.42
N PRO A 181 -1.22 24.04 -22.70
CA PRO A 181 -1.84 22.72 -22.82
C PRO A 181 -2.36 22.41 -24.23
N GLU A 182 -2.70 23.42 -25.03
CA GLU A 182 -3.12 23.28 -26.43
C GLU A 182 -2.02 22.72 -27.32
N ASP A 183 -0.75 22.93 -26.96
CA ASP A 183 0.41 22.44 -27.72
C ASP A 183 0.56 20.92 -27.62
N LEU A 184 -0.08 20.27 -26.63
CA LEU A 184 -0.03 18.81 -26.43
C LEU A 184 -0.49 18.04 -27.68
N LYS A 185 -1.37 18.61 -28.49
CA LYS A 185 -1.81 18.02 -29.79
C LYS A 185 -0.65 17.76 -30.76
N ASN A 186 0.46 18.49 -30.62
CA ASN A 186 1.65 18.39 -31.46
C ASN A 186 2.76 17.52 -30.85
N HIS A 187 2.49 16.92 -29.67
CA HIS A 187 3.45 16.12 -28.94
C HIS A 187 3.01 14.68 -28.77
N ASP A 188 3.96 13.76 -28.82
CA ASP A 188 3.76 12.39 -28.39
C ASP A 188 3.69 12.35 -26.86
N CYS A 189 2.73 11.61 -26.32
CA CYS A 189 2.55 11.46 -24.89
C CYS A 189 2.72 10.01 -24.47
N ILE A 190 3.17 9.83 -23.22
CA ILE A 190 3.22 8.56 -22.53
C ILE A 190 2.15 8.60 -21.45
N THR A 191 1.17 7.72 -21.52
CA THR A 191 0.05 7.68 -20.58
C THR A 191 0.12 6.47 -19.66
N PHE A 192 -0.49 6.62 -18.50
CA PHE A 192 -0.46 5.64 -17.44
C PHE A 192 -1.89 5.10 -17.22
N GLU A 193 -2.08 3.79 -17.32
CA GLU A 193 -3.38 3.12 -17.43
C GLU A 193 -4.31 3.24 -16.22
N ASN A 194 -3.85 3.75 -15.08
CA ASN A 194 -4.65 3.88 -13.87
C ASN A 194 -5.69 5.02 -13.88
N THR A 195 -5.86 5.71 -15.00
CA THR A 195 -6.90 6.72 -15.17
C THR A 195 -7.77 6.35 -16.36
N LEU A 196 -9.06 6.25 -16.12
CA LEU A 196 -10.11 5.99 -17.13
C LEU A 196 -10.12 6.95 -18.34
N SER A 197 -9.21 7.94 -18.36
CA SER A 197 -9.01 8.93 -19.43
C SER A 197 -7.56 8.96 -19.90
N SER A 198 -7.07 7.84 -20.48
CA SER A 198 -5.74 7.81 -21.10
C SER A 198 -5.57 8.76 -22.28
N GLN A 199 -6.66 9.34 -22.80
CA GLN A 199 -6.68 10.19 -24.00
C GLN A 199 -6.80 11.69 -23.71
N THR A 200 -6.96 12.10 -22.45
CA THR A 200 -7.06 13.52 -22.07
C THR A 200 -6.26 13.82 -20.81
N TRP A 201 -5.69 15.02 -20.78
CA TRP A 201 -5.07 15.57 -19.55
C TRP A 201 -5.82 16.82 -19.12
N THR A 202 -6.27 16.84 -17.86
CA THR A 202 -7.02 17.95 -17.28
C THR A 202 -6.05 18.98 -16.69
N PHE A 203 -6.20 20.26 -17.07
CA PHE A 203 -5.42 21.36 -16.53
C PHE A 203 -6.33 22.46 -15.97
N PRO A 204 -5.89 23.23 -14.97
CA PRO A 204 -6.59 24.42 -14.52
C PRO A 204 -6.48 25.51 -15.59
N VAL A 205 -7.62 26.09 -15.97
CA VAL A 205 -7.73 27.25 -16.87
C VAL A 205 -8.57 28.30 -16.17
N GLY A 206 -7.93 29.32 -15.63
CA GLY A 206 -8.59 30.30 -14.76
C GLY A 206 -9.18 29.65 -13.51
N LYS A 207 -10.51 29.71 -13.34
CA LYS A 207 -11.21 29.12 -12.18
C LYS A 207 -11.80 27.74 -12.45
N THR A 208 -11.65 27.20 -13.65
CA THR A 208 -12.22 25.91 -14.07
C THR A 208 -11.11 24.91 -14.44
N GLU A 209 -11.47 23.64 -14.52
CA GLU A 209 -10.61 22.60 -15.08
C GLU A 209 -11.08 22.32 -16.51
N LYS A 210 -10.13 22.14 -17.44
CA LYS A 210 -10.39 21.83 -18.84
C LYS A 210 -9.58 20.61 -19.28
N ASP A 211 -10.20 19.73 -20.03
CA ASP A 211 -9.59 18.54 -20.59
C ASP A 211 -8.96 18.86 -21.97
N PHE A 212 -7.73 18.41 -22.14
CA PHE A 212 -6.98 18.54 -23.38
C PHE A 212 -6.68 17.15 -23.93
N PRO A 213 -7.03 16.87 -25.20
CA PRO A 213 -6.72 15.59 -25.82
C PRO A 213 -5.21 15.42 -25.98
N VAL A 214 -4.73 14.21 -25.75
CA VAL A 214 -3.32 13.84 -25.92
C VAL A 214 -3.21 12.65 -26.87
N HIS A 215 -2.18 12.67 -27.71
CA HIS A 215 -1.81 11.53 -28.53
C HIS A 215 -0.93 10.58 -27.68
N SER A 216 -1.56 9.53 -27.14
CA SER A 216 -0.84 8.52 -26.36
C SER A 216 -0.09 7.57 -27.31
N ARG A 217 1.20 7.84 -27.54
CA ARG A 217 2.07 6.99 -28.35
C ARG A 217 2.48 5.71 -27.61
N LEU A 218 2.55 5.78 -26.29
CA LEU A 218 2.87 4.66 -25.41
C LEU A 218 1.95 4.67 -24.19
N VAL A 219 1.30 3.54 -23.92
CA VAL A 219 0.51 3.31 -22.71
C VAL A 219 1.23 2.30 -21.86
N VAL A 220 1.43 2.60 -20.57
CA VAL A 220 2.09 1.75 -19.61
C VAL A 220 1.25 1.60 -18.34
N SER A 221 1.48 0.53 -17.58
CA SER A 221 0.74 0.24 -16.35
C SER A 221 1.49 0.64 -15.07
N THR A 222 2.75 1.10 -15.17
CA THR A 222 3.55 1.54 -14.01
C THR A 222 4.13 2.92 -14.21
N ALA A 223 4.23 3.69 -13.12
CA ALA A 223 4.82 5.02 -13.13
C ALA A 223 6.30 4.99 -13.55
N GLU A 224 7.03 3.97 -13.11
CA GLU A 224 8.44 3.76 -13.44
C GLU A 224 8.64 3.60 -14.94
N ALA A 225 7.82 2.79 -15.60
CA ALA A 225 7.90 2.61 -17.05
C ALA A 225 7.62 3.91 -17.82
N ALA A 226 6.66 4.74 -17.34
CA ALA A 226 6.40 6.05 -17.94
C ALA A 226 7.59 7.01 -17.78
N VAL A 227 8.24 6.99 -16.63
CA VAL A 227 9.44 7.81 -16.34
C VAL A 227 10.60 7.38 -17.23
N GLU A 228 10.90 6.08 -17.31
CA GLU A 228 11.99 5.56 -18.15
C GLU A 228 11.75 5.87 -19.64
N ALA A 229 10.52 5.69 -20.13
CA ALA A 229 10.18 6.03 -21.51
C ALA A 229 10.31 7.54 -21.82
N ALA A 230 9.99 8.39 -20.83
CA ALA A 230 10.17 9.85 -20.98
C ALA A 230 11.66 10.23 -21.00
N ILE A 231 12.49 9.59 -20.18
CA ILE A 231 13.96 9.76 -20.20
C ILE A 231 14.51 9.33 -21.56
N ALA A 232 14.02 8.20 -22.09
CA ALA A 232 14.42 7.69 -23.42
C ALA A 232 13.89 8.54 -24.60
N GLY A 233 13.27 9.69 -24.35
CA GLY A 233 12.86 10.64 -25.39
C GLY A 233 11.66 10.21 -26.22
N ILE A 234 10.79 9.32 -25.71
CA ILE A 234 9.58 8.86 -26.40
C ILE A 234 8.51 9.96 -26.46
N GLY A 235 8.39 10.77 -25.39
CA GLY A 235 7.35 11.78 -25.30
C GLY A 235 7.25 12.49 -23.96
N LEU A 236 6.20 13.30 -23.83
CA LEU A 236 5.81 13.93 -22.57
C LEU A 236 5.10 12.90 -21.67
N THR A 237 5.30 12.99 -20.37
CA THR A 237 4.48 12.24 -19.41
C THR A 237 3.96 13.14 -18.29
N ARG A 238 2.81 12.76 -17.70
CA ARG A 238 2.15 13.52 -16.63
C ARG A 238 2.15 12.71 -15.35
N MET A 239 3.03 13.08 -14.43
CA MET A 239 3.34 12.32 -13.24
C MET A 239 3.04 13.11 -11.96
N LEU A 240 3.11 12.46 -10.80
CA LEU A 240 3.21 13.16 -9.52
C LEU A 240 4.69 13.53 -9.28
N ASP A 241 4.93 14.71 -8.74
CA ASP A 241 6.26 15.30 -8.56
C ASP A 241 7.25 14.39 -7.81
N TYR A 242 6.77 13.64 -6.81
CA TYR A 242 7.60 12.68 -6.07
C TYR A 242 8.09 11.50 -6.92
N GLN A 243 7.37 11.15 -8.00
CA GLN A 243 7.72 10.02 -8.86
C GLN A 243 8.94 10.32 -9.74
N ILE A 244 9.21 11.61 -9.97
CA ILE A 244 10.29 12.10 -10.82
C ILE A 244 11.33 12.93 -10.06
N ALA A 245 11.25 13.02 -8.75
CA ALA A 245 12.09 13.91 -7.95
C ALA A 245 13.60 13.64 -8.13
N VAL A 246 14.00 12.39 -8.26
CA VAL A 246 15.41 11.99 -8.50
C VAL A 246 15.85 12.40 -9.91
N GLN A 247 15.06 12.08 -10.92
CA GLN A 247 15.33 12.37 -12.33
C GLN A 247 15.36 13.86 -12.61
N ARG A 248 14.47 14.62 -11.97
CA ARG A 248 14.48 16.09 -12.04
C ARG A 248 15.77 16.68 -11.47
N ARG A 249 16.23 16.21 -10.29
CA ARG A 249 17.49 16.67 -9.68
C ARG A 249 18.71 16.27 -10.51
N ALA A 250 18.67 15.10 -11.14
CA ALA A 250 19.72 14.62 -12.05
C ALA A 250 19.68 15.31 -13.41
N GLY A 251 18.64 16.12 -13.72
CA GLY A 251 18.49 16.80 -15.01
C GLY A 251 18.06 15.89 -16.16
N THR A 252 17.79 14.59 -15.90
CA THR A 252 17.35 13.62 -16.92
C THR A 252 15.89 13.80 -17.34
N LEU A 253 15.10 14.52 -16.51
CA LEU A 253 13.78 15.00 -16.85
C LEU A 253 13.67 16.51 -16.57
N LYS A 254 13.07 17.24 -17.51
CA LYS A 254 12.73 18.66 -17.39
C LYS A 254 11.22 18.83 -17.24
N LEU A 255 10.80 19.72 -16.34
CA LEU A 255 9.40 20.11 -16.19
C LEU A 255 9.00 21.06 -17.33
N VAL A 256 7.77 20.87 -17.79
CA VAL A 256 7.12 21.76 -18.77
C VAL A 256 5.72 22.11 -18.30
N LEU A 257 5.09 23.10 -18.89
CA LEU A 257 3.74 23.59 -18.55
C LEU A 257 3.59 23.96 -17.06
N GLU A 258 4.65 24.48 -16.45
CA GLU A 258 4.70 24.75 -15.01
C GLU A 258 3.65 25.78 -14.55
N SER A 259 3.28 26.73 -15.42
CA SER A 259 2.22 27.72 -15.16
C SER A 259 0.81 27.11 -15.10
N PHE A 260 0.66 25.86 -15.58
CA PHE A 260 -0.60 25.12 -15.61
C PHE A 260 -0.65 23.96 -14.60
N ARG A 261 0.15 24.06 -13.54
CA ARG A 261 0.19 23.01 -12.51
C ARG A 261 -1.15 22.86 -11.80
N SER A 262 -1.58 21.61 -11.66
CA SER A 262 -2.78 21.30 -10.86
C SER A 262 -2.58 21.69 -9.39
N PRO A 263 -3.67 22.00 -8.66
CA PRO A 263 -3.63 22.20 -7.23
C PRO A 263 -2.96 21.05 -6.49
N PRO A 264 -2.29 21.30 -5.35
CA PRO A 264 -1.65 20.25 -4.59
C PRO A 264 -2.66 19.23 -4.08
N LYS A 265 -2.31 17.96 -4.18
CA LYS A 265 -3.09 16.84 -3.64
C LYS A 265 -2.55 16.47 -2.26
N PRO A 266 -3.40 16.36 -1.24
CA PRO A 266 -2.94 15.95 0.09
C PRO A 266 -2.48 14.49 0.08
N VAL A 267 -1.51 14.18 0.95
CA VAL A 267 -1.08 12.82 1.28
C VAL A 267 -1.46 12.54 2.72
N HIS A 268 -2.11 11.41 2.96
CA HIS A 268 -2.59 11.02 4.28
C HIS A 268 -2.13 9.64 4.68
N LEU A 269 -1.83 9.46 5.95
CA LEU A 269 -1.94 8.17 6.61
C LEU A 269 -3.41 7.98 6.99
N ILE A 270 -4.01 6.86 6.59
CA ILE A 270 -5.38 6.49 6.93
C ILE A 270 -5.39 5.19 7.71
N PHE A 271 -6.26 5.08 8.69
CA PHE A 271 -6.38 3.94 9.58
C PHE A 271 -7.77 3.90 10.22
N GLU A 272 -8.17 2.78 10.79
CA GLU A 272 -9.45 2.70 11.52
C GLU A 272 -9.45 3.62 12.74
N GLY A 273 -10.45 4.51 12.81
CA GLY A 273 -10.68 5.40 13.94
C GLY A 273 -11.33 4.65 15.09
N SER A 274 -10.57 4.00 15.95
CA SER A 274 -11.12 3.39 17.17
C SER A 274 -10.62 4.08 18.42
N ARG A 275 -11.44 4.06 19.51
CA ARG A 275 -11.03 4.52 20.83
C ARG A 275 -9.83 3.71 21.38
N HIS A 276 -9.64 2.50 20.86
CA HIS A 276 -8.61 1.54 21.29
C HIS A 276 -7.77 1.10 20.08
N LEU A 277 -7.07 2.07 19.46
CA LEU A 277 -6.13 1.76 18.40
C LEU A 277 -5.01 0.85 18.94
N PRO A 278 -4.71 -0.29 18.30
CA PRO A 278 -3.64 -1.20 18.74
C PRO A 278 -2.33 -0.46 18.93
N LEU A 279 -1.56 -0.82 19.98
CA LEU A 279 -0.32 -0.13 20.33
C LEU A 279 0.67 -0.09 19.15
N LYS A 280 0.83 -1.20 18.43
CA LYS A 280 1.68 -1.30 17.23
C LYS A 280 1.31 -0.24 16.18
N THR A 281 0.01 -0.07 15.93
CA THR A 281 -0.51 0.86 14.92
C THR A 281 -0.32 2.31 15.36
N ARG A 282 -0.62 2.63 16.62
CA ARG A 282 -0.39 3.97 17.20
C ARG A 282 1.09 4.32 17.15
N THR A 283 1.97 3.44 17.64
CA THR A 283 3.42 3.64 17.66
C THR A 283 3.94 3.90 16.26
N PHE A 284 3.49 3.13 15.27
CA PHE A 284 3.88 3.35 13.88
C PHE A 284 3.42 4.71 13.34
N ILE A 285 2.17 5.11 13.58
CA ILE A 285 1.64 6.39 13.11
C ILE A 285 2.43 7.56 13.72
N ASP A 286 2.73 7.50 15.00
CA ASP A 286 3.47 8.55 15.70
C ASP A 286 4.93 8.62 15.25
N PHE A 287 5.54 7.47 14.95
CA PHE A 287 6.87 7.37 14.38
C PHE A 287 6.92 7.85 12.92
N ALA A 288 5.99 7.39 12.09
CA ALA A 288 6.02 7.59 10.64
C ALA A 288 5.55 8.97 10.20
N ALA A 289 4.52 9.54 10.85
CA ALA A 289 3.91 10.78 10.38
C ALA A 289 4.90 11.96 10.30
N PRO A 290 5.73 12.28 11.31
CA PRO A 290 6.69 13.38 11.21
C PRO A 290 7.79 13.11 10.18
N ARG A 291 8.25 11.86 10.04
CA ARG A 291 9.28 11.45 9.07
C ARG A 291 8.78 11.56 7.64
N LEU A 292 7.57 11.06 7.37
CA LEU A 292 6.92 11.19 6.06
C LEU A 292 6.67 12.65 5.71
N LYS A 293 6.23 13.47 6.67
CA LYS A 293 6.02 14.91 6.46
C LYS A 293 7.32 15.58 6.00
N LYS A 294 8.42 15.35 6.72
CA LYS A 294 9.75 15.89 6.37
C LYS A 294 10.21 15.43 5.00
N ALA A 295 10.04 14.14 4.68
CA ALA A 295 10.47 13.55 3.40
C ALA A 295 9.65 14.10 2.22
N ILE A 296 8.32 14.25 2.37
CA ILE A 296 7.44 14.79 1.33
C ILE A 296 7.66 16.29 1.12
N GLU A 297 7.88 17.06 2.18
CA GLU A 297 8.24 18.49 2.08
C GLU A 297 9.57 18.72 1.33
N GLY A 298 10.48 17.74 1.35
CA GLY A 298 11.74 17.76 0.61
C GLY A 298 11.62 17.54 -0.90
N ILE A 299 10.44 17.14 -1.41
CA ILE A 299 10.21 16.91 -2.86
C ILE A 299 10.25 18.22 -3.66
N THR A 300 9.72 19.28 -3.07
CA THR A 300 9.54 20.58 -3.72
C THR A 300 10.77 21.49 -3.64
N LYS A 301 11.77 21.07 -2.87
CA LYS A 301 13.08 21.71 -2.79
C LYS A 301 14.05 21.03 -3.76
#